data_e461e54357fc2098cb3e38363f6b9668
#
_entry.id   e461e54357fc2098cb3e38363f6b9668
#
_cell.length_a   1.000
_cell.length_b   1.000
_cell.length_c   1.000
_cell.angle_alpha   90.00
_cell.angle_beta   90.00
_cell.angle_gamma   90.00
#
_symmetry.space_group_name_H-M   'P 1'
#
loop_
_entity.id
_entity.type
_entity.pdbx_description
1 polymer ?
#
loop_
_entity_poly.entity_id
_entity_poly.type
_entity_poly.pdbx_seq_one_letter_code
_entity_poly.pdbx_strand_id
1 'polypeptide(L)'
;MVNTDNERSIKDAIGQIIHVGDRVVFCYRGFDGKDAKLRAGTVMRITDLGVWTKPDDPRFGHEYSDKRYDSDTHTFVTTKYYEHNGWKWSHSHLVVKLGS
;
A
#
# COMPACT_ATOMS: atom_id res chain seq x y z
N MET A 1 -3.37 -28.24 -9.45
CA MET A 1 -2.73 -27.07 -10.07
C MET A 1 -1.91 -26.34 -9.02
N VAL A 2 -0.69 -26.09 -9.33
CA VAL A 2 0.19 -25.38 -8.39
C VAL A 2 -0.13 -23.89 -8.45
N ASN A 3 -0.29 -23.27 -7.30
CA ASN A 3 -0.44 -21.82 -7.21
C ASN A 3 0.95 -21.19 -7.34
N THR A 4 1.27 -20.74 -8.55
CA THR A 4 2.58 -20.17 -8.85
C THR A 4 2.85 -18.84 -8.14
N ASP A 5 1.81 -18.14 -7.66
CA ASP A 5 1.99 -16.87 -6.97
C ASP A 5 2.77 -17.05 -5.66
N ASN A 6 2.57 -18.18 -4.96
CA ASN A 6 3.30 -18.47 -3.72
C ASN A 6 4.75 -18.85 -3.96
N GLU A 7 5.09 -19.28 -5.17
CA GLU A 7 6.43 -19.71 -5.54
C GLU A 7 7.23 -18.60 -6.21
N ARG A 8 6.58 -17.52 -6.59
CA ARG A 8 7.28 -16.40 -7.20
C ARG A 8 8.17 -15.70 -6.21
N SER A 9 9.25 -15.18 -6.72
CA SER A 9 10.14 -14.31 -5.99
C SER A 9 10.60 -13.18 -6.89
N ILE A 10 11.04 -12.10 -6.27
CA ILE A 10 11.56 -10.95 -6.97
C ILE A 10 12.64 -10.32 -6.11
N LYS A 11 13.59 -9.63 -6.70
CA LYS A 11 14.61 -8.93 -5.93
C LYS A 11 14.13 -7.55 -5.55
N ASP A 12 14.44 -7.16 -4.31
CA ASP A 12 14.14 -5.83 -3.81
C ASP A 12 15.18 -4.80 -4.29
N ALA A 13 15.12 -3.58 -3.72
CA ALA A 13 16.00 -2.48 -4.11
C ALA A 13 17.49 -2.76 -3.91
N ILE A 14 17.84 -3.65 -2.98
CA ILE A 14 19.22 -3.96 -2.64
C ILE A 14 19.62 -5.41 -2.99
N GLY A 15 18.79 -6.07 -3.79
CA GLY A 15 19.11 -7.39 -4.30
C GLY A 15 18.69 -8.56 -3.41
N GLN A 16 17.96 -8.31 -2.35
CA GLN A 16 17.41 -9.37 -1.49
C GLN A 16 16.21 -10.01 -2.17
N ILE A 17 16.05 -11.31 -2.04
CA ILE A 17 14.94 -12.03 -2.64
C ILE A 17 13.71 -11.93 -1.73
N ILE A 18 12.60 -11.49 -2.31
CA ILE A 18 11.32 -11.36 -1.63
C ILE A 18 10.42 -12.52 -2.01
N HIS A 19 9.73 -13.07 -1.02
CA HIS A 19 8.69 -14.08 -1.20
C HIS A 19 7.37 -13.58 -0.62
N VAL A 20 6.27 -14.19 -1.03
CA VAL A 20 4.96 -13.92 -0.42
C VAL A 20 5.04 -14.26 1.08
N GLY A 21 4.54 -13.35 1.89
CA GLY A 21 4.58 -13.46 3.35
C GLY A 21 5.74 -12.71 3.99
N ASP A 22 6.70 -12.24 3.20
CA ASP A 22 7.83 -11.49 3.73
C ASP A 22 7.42 -10.11 4.20
N ARG A 23 8.12 -9.64 5.21
CA ARG A 23 7.97 -8.28 5.72
C ARG A 23 8.83 -7.34 4.92
N VAL A 24 8.26 -6.22 4.52
CA VAL A 24 8.97 -5.24 3.69
C VAL A 24 8.67 -3.82 4.15
N VAL A 25 9.57 -2.92 3.78
CA VAL A 25 9.34 -1.48 3.83
C VAL A 25 9.17 -1.02 2.38
N PHE A 26 8.18 -0.20 2.14
CA PHE A 26 7.92 0.35 0.82
C PHE A 26 7.68 1.85 0.92
N CYS A 27 7.92 2.53 -0.19
CA CYS A 27 7.71 3.97 -0.28
C CYS A 27 6.29 4.24 -0.76
N TYR A 28 5.57 5.05 0.01
CA TYR A 28 4.22 5.48 -0.35
C TYR A 28 4.21 7.00 -0.50
N ARG A 29 3.67 7.45 -1.61
CA ARG A 29 3.42 8.87 -1.80
C ARG A 29 1.96 9.18 -1.50
N GLY A 30 1.73 10.24 -0.77
CA GLY A 30 0.40 10.72 -0.50
C GLY A 30 -0.33 11.15 -1.77
N PHE A 31 -1.61 11.41 -1.62
CA PHE A 31 -2.48 11.79 -2.73
C PHE A 31 -1.97 13.02 -3.49
N ASP A 32 -1.36 13.94 -2.76
CA ASP A 32 -0.78 15.15 -3.35
C ASP A 32 0.56 14.90 -4.05
N GLY A 33 1.13 13.71 -3.89
CA GLY A 33 2.41 13.35 -4.48
C GLY A 33 3.62 14.07 -3.89
N LYS A 34 3.43 14.88 -2.87
CA LYS A 34 4.50 15.72 -2.33
C LYS A 34 5.33 15.04 -1.26
N ASP A 35 4.70 14.25 -0.42
CA ASP A 35 5.37 13.60 0.69
C ASP A 35 5.48 12.11 0.46
N ALA A 36 6.71 11.65 0.32
CA ALA A 36 6.99 10.21 0.30
C ALA A 36 7.27 9.75 1.72
N LYS A 37 6.60 8.68 2.13
CA LYS A 37 6.77 8.10 3.47
C LYS A 37 7.10 6.63 3.35
N LEU A 38 7.95 6.16 4.24
CA LEU A 38 8.24 4.73 4.35
C LEU A 38 7.18 4.07 5.22
N ARG A 39 6.68 2.94 4.73
CA ARG A 39 5.67 2.15 5.44
C ARG A 39 6.07 0.69 5.44
N ALA A 40 5.74 0.01 6.52
CA ALA A 40 5.98 -1.43 6.63
C ALA A 40 4.71 -2.20 6.28
N GLY A 41 4.90 -3.39 5.77
CA GLY A 41 3.80 -4.27 5.43
C GLY A 41 4.25 -5.67 5.11
N THR A 42 3.29 -6.49 4.69
CA THR A 42 3.53 -7.88 4.32
C THR A 42 3.24 -8.07 2.84
N VAL A 43 4.14 -8.75 2.15
CA VAL A 43 3.97 -9.07 0.73
C VAL A 43 2.85 -10.09 0.57
N MET A 44 1.84 -9.72 -0.20
CA MET A 44 0.68 -10.58 -0.44
C MET A 44 0.71 -11.22 -1.81
N ARG A 45 1.33 -10.58 -2.78
CA ARG A 45 1.42 -11.08 -4.14
C ARG A 45 2.64 -10.49 -4.83
N ILE A 46 3.24 -11.28 -5.70
CA ILE A 46 4.41 -10.86 -6.49
C ILE A 46 4.04 -10.88 -7.97
N THR A 47 4.38 -9.79 -8.65
CA THR A 47 4.22 -9.66 -10.10
C THR A 47 5.60 -9.61 -10.75
N ASP A 48 5.63 -9.50 -12.09
CA ASP A 48 6.89 -9.45 -12.82
C ASP A 48 7.73 -8.20 -12.49
N LEU A 49 7.08 -7.10 -12.12
CA LEU A 49 7.75 -5.81 -11.92
C LEU A 49 7.75 -5.35 -10.48
N GLY A 50 6.95 -5.94 -9.62
CA GLY A 50 6.83 -5.46 -8.26
C GLY A 50 6.00 -6.36 -7.37
N VAL A 51 5.56 -5.80 -6.26
CA VAL A 51 4.84 -6.55 -5.24
C VAL A 51 3.60 -5.80 -4.78
N TRP A 52 2.59 -6.57 -4.40
CA TRP A 52 1.44 -6.07 -3.67
C TRP A 52 1.68 -6.27 -2.19
N THR A 53 1.58 -5.21 -1.43
CA THR A 53 1.88 -5.21 0.00
C THR A 53 0.65 -4.78 0.78
N LYS A 54 0.33 -5.54 1.82
CA LYS A 54 -0.70 -5.16 2.78
C LYS A 54 -0.04 -4.32 3.88
N PRO A 55 -0.35 -3.01 3.98
CA PRO A 55 0.23 -2.17 5.03
C PRO A 55 -0.18 -2.63 6.42
N ASP A 56 0.71 -2.44 7.40
CA ASP A 56 0.43 -2.81 8.78
C ASP A 56 -0.59 -1.88 9.43
N ASP A 57 -0.53 -0.59 9.09
CA ASP A 57 -1.43 0.39 9.68
C ASP A 57 -2.78 0.33 8.97
N PRO A 58 -3.87 -0.02 9.68
CA PRO A 58 -5.19 -0.06 9.06
C PRO A 58 -5.69 1.32 8.62
N ARG A 59 -5.08 2.38 9.10
CA ARG A 59 -5.41 3.75 8.69
C ARG A 59 -4.49 4.24 7.58
N PHE A 60 -3.72 3.34 7.00
CA PHE A 60 -2.83 3.68 5.90
C PHE A 60 -3.64 4.09 4.68
N GLY A 61 -3.29 5.22 4.13
CA GLY A 61 -3.99 5.78 2.99
C GLY A 61 -4.31 7.24 3.21
N HIS A 62 -5.29 7.72 2.48
CA HIS A 62 -5.72 9.11 2.57
C HIS A 62 -6.95 9.25 3.41
N GLU A 63 -6.96 10.29 4.20
CA GLU A 63 -8.19 10.81 4.74
C GLU A 63 -8.83 11.69 3.65
N TYR A 64 -10.02 11.30 3.23
CA TYR A 64 -10.84 12.11 2.34
C TYR A 64 -11.88 12.86 3.14
N SER A 65 -12.16 14.06 2.72
CA SER A 65 -13.34 14.76 3.20
C SER A 65 -14.18 15.16 2.00
N ASP A 66 -15.44 14.78 2.03
CA ASP A 66 -16.41 15.19 1.04
C ASP A 66 -17.37 16.17 1.70
N LYS A 67 -17.51 17.33 1.10
CA LYS A 67 -18.36 18.39 1.61
C LYS A 67 -19.55 18.54 0.70
N ARG A 68 -20.72 18.22 1.23
CA ARG A 68 -21.97 18.34 0.47
C ARG A 68 -22.90 19.32 1.15
N TYR A 69 -23.58 20.09 0.34
CA TYR A 69 -24.64 20.96 0.85
C TYR A 69 -25.91 20.16 1.05
N ASP A 70 -26.44 20.20 2.26
CA ASP A 70 -27.70 19.57 2.60
C ASP A 70 -28.80 20.64 2.55
N SER A 71 -29.69 20.55 1.55
CA SER A 71 -30.77 21.54 1.38
C SER A 71 -31.84 21.43 2.44
N ASP A 72 -31.97 20.28 3.09
CA ASP A 72 -32.97 20.09 4.13
C ASP A 72 -32.59 20.82 5.42
N THR A 73 -31.34 20.85 5.75
CA THR A 73 -30.85 21.52 6.96
C THR A 73 -30.18 22.85 6.67
N HIS A 74 -30.00 23.20 5.40
CA HIS A 74 -29.27 24.39 4.95
C HIS A 74 -27.85 24.48 5.50
N THR A 75 -27.21 23.32 5.65
CA THR A 75 -25.84 23.23 6.18
C THR A 75 -24.96 22.40 5.26
N PHE A 76 -23.65 22.58 5.39
CA PHE A 76 -22.71 21.70 4.74
C PHE A 76 -22.43 20.51 5.64
N VAL A 77 -22.51 19.32 5.06
CA VAL A 77 -22.16 18.08 5.74
C VAL A 77 -20.80 17.65 5.23
N THR A 78 -19.87 17.44 6.16
CA THR A 78 -18.55 16.93 5.84
C THR A 78 -18.46 15.49 6.27
N THR A 79 -18.18 14.62 5.31
CA THR A 79 -17.94 13.20 5.59
C THR A 79 -16.45 12.94 5.42
N LYS A 80 -15.84 12.37 6.44
CA LYS A 80 -14.44 11.93 6.41
C LYS A 80 -14.38 10.44 6.25
N TYR A 81 -13.53 9.98 5.35
CA TYR A 81 -13.29 8.56 5.18
C TYR A 81 -11.84 8.33 4.76
N TYR A 82 -11.37 7.11 4.97
CA TYR A 82 -10.00 6.74 4.65
C TYR A 82 -10.00 5.75 3.50
N GLU A 83 -9.13 5.96 2.54
CA GLU A 83 -8.80 4.92 1.59
C GLU A 83 -7.91 3.92 2.31
N HIS A 84 -8.51 2.87 2.78
CA HIS A 84 -7.83 1.82 3.52
C HIS A 84 -8.21 0.47 2.91
N ASN A 85 -7.69 -0.59 3.45
CA ASN A 85 -8.00 -1.97 3.06
C ASN A 85 -7.43 -2.39 1.71
N GLY A 86 -6.82 -1.50 0.98
CA GLY A 86 -6.18 -1.87 -0.28
C GLY A 86 -4.76 -2.35 -0.07
N TRP A 87 -4.39 -3.37 -0.82
CA TRP A 87 -2.98 -3.67 -0.97
C TRP A 87 -2.36 -2.59 -1.83
N LYS A 88 -1.11 -2.21 -1.53
CA LYS A 88 -0.40 -1.21 -2.31
C LYS A 88 0.61 -1.90 -3.21
N TRP A 89 0.58 -1.56 -4.49
CA TRP A 89 1.56 -2.08 -5.43
C TRP A 89 2.77 -1.15 -5.48
N SER A 90 3.96 -1.75 -5.47
CA SER A 90 5.21 -1.01 -5.58
C SER A 90 6.16 -1.75 -6.51
N HIS A 91 6.92 -1.00 -7.31
CA HIS A 91 8.02 -1.57 -8.06
C HIS A 91 9.03 -2.21 -7.09
N SER A 92 9.60 -3.33 -7.49
CA SER A 92 10.54 -4.05 -6.63
C SER A 92 11.74 -3.21 -6.20
N HIS A 93 12.17 -2.28 -7.04
CA HIS A 93 13.29 -1.40 -6.72
C HIS A 93 12.95 -0.29 -5.70
N LEU A 94 11.68 -0.19 -5.31
CA LEU A 94 11.21 0.76 -4.29
C LEU A 94 10.85 0.06 -2.97
N VAL A 95 11.17 -1.21 -2.85
CA VAL A 95 10.82 -2.04 -1.70
C VAL A 95 12.08 -2.63 -1.12
N VAL A 96 12.16 -2.71 0.21
CA VAL A 96 13.28 -3.35 0.91
C VAL A 96 12.73 -4.39 1.87
N LYS A 97 13.23 -5.62 1.76
CA LYS A 97 12.87 -6.70 2.65
C LYS A 97 13.41 -6.44 4.04
N LEU A 98 12.57 -6.61 5.06
CA LEU A 98 12.95 -6.49 6.45
C LEU A 98 13.37 -7.85 7.00
N GLY A 99 14.47 -7.82 7.71
CA GLY A 99 15.01 -9.02 8.30
C GLY A 99 15.73 -9.89 7.28
N SER A 100 16.13 -11.02 7.72
CA SER A 100 16.89 -12.00 6.94
C SER A 100 16.15 -13.32 6.86
#